data_dc41a044d97eba788b1e580a1d69c7b7
#
_entry.id   dc41a044d97eba788b1e580a1d69c7b7
#
_cell.length_a   1.000
_cell.length_b   1.000
_cell.length_c   1.000
_cell.angle_alpha   90.00
_cell.angle_beta   90.00
_cell.angle_gamma   90.00
#
_symmetry.space_group_name_H-M   'P 1'
#
loop_
_entity.id
_entity.type
_entity.pdbx_description
1 polymer ?
#
loop_
_entity_poly.entity_id
_entity_poly.type
_entity_poly.pdbx_seq_one_letter_code
_entity_poly.pdbx_strand_id
1 'polypeptide(L)'
;MKYIVILCDGMADEPVESLGGKTPLEAAHTPGMDGLAGKSEIGMVRTVPEGMSPGSDTANLSVIGYDPRKYYSGRSPLEALSIGADMTEDDVSFRCNLVTLSETEENYEDRHILDHSSGEISTAEAAELMEALKKGLQREGYTFYTGISYRHLLIQSKGKVAELTAPQIGRASCRERV
;
A
#
# COMPACT_ATOMS: atom_id res chain seq x y z
N MET A 1 -16.91 14.32 23.43
CA MET A 1 -17.62 13.86 22.22
C MET A 1 -16.78 12.78 21.57
N LYS A 2 -17.36 11.72 21.06
CA LYS A 2 -16.64 10.63 20.36
C LYS A 2 -17.11 10.61 18.91
N TYR A 3 -16.16 10.53 17.98
CA TYR A 3 -16.42 10.37 16.56
C TYR A 3 -16.04 8.94 16.14
N ILE A 4 -16.89 8.31 15.35
CA ILE A 4 -16.65 6.96 14.82
C ILE A 4 -16.77 7.08 13.29
N VAL A 5 -15.70 6.70 12.60
CA VAL A 5 -15.68 6.59 11.15
C VAL A 5 -15.65 5.11 10.79
N ILE A 6 -16.67 4.65 10.06
CA ILE A 6 -16.70 3.29 9.51
C ILE A 6 -16.41 3.43 8.03
N LEU A 7 -15.22 2.98 7.61
CA LEU A 7 -14.78 3.01 6.23
C LEU A 7 -15.08 1.65 5.59
N CYS A 8 -16.06 1.62 4.69
CA CYS A 8 -16.39 0.44 3.90
C CYS A 8 -15.62 0.51 2.57
N ASP A 9 -14.38 0.05 2.59
CA ASP A 9 -13.51 0.05 1.42
C ASP A 9 -14.03 -0.94 0.36
N GLY A 10 -14.00 -0.56 -0.93
CA GLY A 10 -14.41 -1.40 -2.03
C GLY A 10 -15.93 -1.69 -2.14
N MET A 11 -16.78 -0.93 -1.43
CA MET A 11 -18.23 -1.16 -1.43
C MET A 11 -18.95 -0.61 -2.68
N ALA A 12 -18.41 0.43 -3.30
CA ALA A 12 -18.96 1.01 -4.53
C ALA A 12 -18.55 0.16 -5.74
N ASP A 13 -19.50 -0.11 -6.62
CA ASP A 13 -19.29 -0.90 -7.83
C ASP A 13 -20.28 -0.49 -8.93
N GLU A 14 -20.05 -0.98 -10.13
CA GLU A 14 -20.93 -0.78 -11.28
C GLU A 14 -22.13 -1.74 -11.25
N PRO A 15 -23.22 -1.41 -11.97
CA PRO A 15 -24.37 -2.32 -12.11
C PRO A 15 -23.97 -3.64 -12.79
N VAL A 16 -24.44 -4.76 -12.23
CA VAL A 16 -24.11 -6.11 -12.70
C VAL A 16 -25.36 -6.76 -13.33
N GLU A 17 -25.26 -7.26 -14.56
CA GLU A 17 -26.38 -7.85 -15.29
C GLU A 17 -27.02 -9.03 -14.53
N SER A 18 -26.20 -9.92 -13.94
CA SER A 18 -26.68 -11.05 -13.15
C SER A 18 -27.45 -10.66 -11.88
N LEU A 19 -27.31 -9.40 -11.43
CA LEU A 19 -28.09 -8.81 -10.33
C LEU A 19 -29.31 -7.99 -10.81
N GLY A 20 -29.71 -8.18 -12.06
CA GLY A 20 -30.83 -7.45 -12.67
C GLY A 20 -30.50 -5.96 -12.90
N GLY A 21 -29.26 -5.63 -13.21
CA GLY A 21 -28.83 -4.26 -13.45
C GLY A 21 -28.64 -3.42 -12.18
N LYS A 22 -28.57 -4.04 -11.02
CA LYS A 22 -28.28 -3.39 -9.74
C LYS A 22 -26.79 -3.47 -9.42
N THR A 23 -26.29 -2.50 -8.66
CA THR A 23 -24.98 -2.64 -8.02
C THR A 23 -25.03 -3.72 -6.93
N PRO A 24 -23.89 -4.31 -6.53
CA PRO A 24 -23.83 -5.25 -5.42
C PRO A 24 -24.43 -4.67 -4.12
N LEU A 25 -24.20 -3.39 -3.84
CA LEU A 25 -24.77 -2.71 -2.68
C LEU A 25 -26.28 -2.59 -2.74
N GLU A 26 -26.87 -2.25 -3.92
CA GLU A 26 -28.33 -2.19 -4.11
C GLU A 26 -28.98 -3.57 -4.02
N ALA A 27 -28.25 -4.63 -4.36
CA ALA A 27 -28.75 -6.01 -4.28
C ALA A 27 -28.58 -6.62 -2.88
N ALA A 28 -27.67 -6.10 -2.06
CA ALA A 28 -27.40 -6.60 -0.74
C ALA A 28 -28.51 -6.29 0.26
N HIS A 29 -28.68 -7.17 1.26
CA HIS A 29 -29.58 -6.92 2.38
C HIS A 29 -28.86 -6.15 3.49
N THR A 30 -29.07 -4.84 3.57
CA THR A 30 -28.32 -3.91 4.44
C THR A 30 -29.22 -3.11 5.42
N PRO A 31 -30.06 -3.78 6.25
CA PRO A 31 -31.07 -3.09 7.06
C PRO A 31 -30.47 -2.11 8.09
N GLY A 32 -29.27 -2.37 8.57
CA GLY A 32 -28.57 -1.46 9.47
C GLY A 32 -28.14 -0.17 8.79
N MET A 33 -27.58 -0.27 7.58
CA MET A 33 -27.18 0.89 6.77
C MET A 33 -28.40 1.68 6.30
N ASP A 34 -29.43 0.98 5.81
CA ASP A 34 -30.68 1.59 5.35
C ASP A 34 -31.36 2.38 6.46
N GLY A 35 -31.39 1.80 7.67
CA GLY A 35 -31.96 2.45 8.85
C GLY A 35 -31.18 3.69 9.29
N LEU A 36 -29.85 3.71 9.10
CA LEU A 36 -29.01 4.88 9.35
C LEU A 36 -29.19 5.93 8.25
N ALA A 37 -29.18 5.51 7.00
CA ALA A 37 -29.32 6.40 5.84
C ALA A 37 -30.61 7.23 5.93
N GLY A 38 -31.72 6.63 6.33
CA GLY A 38 -33.00 7.33 6.49
C GLY A 38 -33.04 8.38 7.61
N LYS A 39 -32.00 8.47 8.44
CA LYS A 39 -31.89 9.42 9.57
C LYS A 39 -30.66 10.32 9.50
N SER A 40 -29.94 10.25 8.39
CA SER A 40 -28.62 10.88 8.22
C SER A 40 -28.61 11.85 7.04
N GLU A 41 -27.64 12.73 7.02
CA GLU A 41 -27.29 13.47 5.82
C GLU A 41 -26.40 12.59 4.94
N ILE A 42 -26.72 12.51 3.64
CA ILE A 42 -25.98 11.74 2.66
C ILE A 42 -25.40 12.70 1.63
N GLY A 43 -24.15 12.47 1.25
CA GLY A 43 -23.46 13.28 0.26
C GLY A 43 -22.34 12.55 -0.43
N MET A 44 -21.87 13.12 -1.52
CA MET A 44 -20.69 12.64 -2.26
C MET A 44 -19.47 13.44 -1.84
N VAL A 45 -18.39 12.74 -1.50
CA VAL A 45 -17.13 13.34 -1.09
C VAL A 45 -16.03 12.87 -2.05
N ARG A 46 -15.26 13.82 -2.58
CA ARG A 46 -14.07 13.50 -3.35
C ARG A 46 -12.91 13.20 -2.38
N THR A 47 -12.61 11.95 -2.19
CA THR A 47 -11.55 11.50 -1.27
C THR A 47 -10.16 11.50 -1.93
N VAL A 48 -10.06 11.42 -3.26
CA VAL A 48 -8.81 11.56 -4.00
C VAL A 48 -8.82 12.90 -4.73
N PRO A 49 -7.92 13.85 -4.37
CA PRO A 49 -7.81 15.13 -5.05
C PRO A 49 -7.41 14.96 -6.52
N GLU A 50 -7.79 15.92 -7.35
CA GLU A 50 -7.41 15.96 -8.76
C GLU A 50 -5.88 15.99 -8.92
N GLY A 51 -5.37 15.18 -9.87
CA GLY A 51 -3.94 15.07 -10.15
C GLY A 51 -3.19 14.08 -9.26
N MET A 52 -3.83 13.51 -8.24
CA MET A 52 -3.24 12.46 -7.41
C MET A 52 -3.66 11.06 -7.89
N SER A 53 -2.75 10.10 -7.78
CA SER A 53 -3.06 8.70 -8.06
C SER A 53 -4.07 8.16 -7.04
N PRO A 54 -5.09 7.39 -7.48
CA PRO A 54 -6.03 6.76 -6.57
C PRO A 54 -5.33 5.70 -5.71
N GLY A 55 -5.52 5.81 -4.40
CA GLY A 55 -4.97 4.90 -3.42
C GLY A 55 -5.67 5.05 -2.07
N SER A 56 -5.77 3.96 -1.31
CA SER A 56 -6.38 3.97 0.02
C SER A 56 -5.68 4.92 0.99
N ASP A 57 -4.38 5.06 0.87
CA ASP A 57 -3.54 5.98 1.64
C ASP A 57 -3.92 7.44 1.41
N THR A 58 -4.03 7.85 0.14
CA THR A 58 -4.48 9.20 -0.25
C THR A 58 -5.92 9.45 0.20
N ALA A 59 -6.83 8.49 -0.06
CA ALA A 59 -8.23 8.61 0.30
C ALA A 59 -8.43 8.68 1.82
N ASN A 60 -7.72 7.85 2.59
CA ASN A 60 -7.83 7.82 4.05
C ASN A 60 -7.35 9.12 4.69
N LEU A 61 -6.28 9.75 4.18
CA LEU A 61 -5.87 11.07 4.64
C LEU A 61 -7.00 12.09 4.48
N SER A 62 -7.67 12.11 3.31
CA SER A 62 -8.82 12.99 3.09
C SER A 62 -9.98 12.69 4.04
N VAL A 63 -10.32 11.41 4.26
CA VAL A 63 -11.41 10.98 5.15
C VAL A 63 -11.19 11.46 6.60
N ILE A 64 -9.95 11.43 7.08
CA ILE A 64 -9.60 11.91 8.44
C ILE A 64 -9.31 13.41 8.50
N GLY A 65 -9.52 14.14 7.39
CA GLY A 65 -9.47 15.61 7.35
C GLY A 65 -8.12 16.23 7.01
N TYR A 66 -7.16 15.45 6.54
CA TYR A 66 -5.88 15.96 6.05
C TYR A 66 -5.89 16.13 4.53
N ASP A 67 -5.34 17.23 4.02
CA ASP A 67 -5.16 17.43 2.58
C ASP A 67 -3.99 16.58 2.08
N PRO A 68 -4.23 15.54 1.27
CA PRO A 68 -3.16 14.67 0.79
C PRO A 68 -2.11 15.41 -0.04
N ARG A 69 -2.49 16.46 -0.76
CA ARG A 69 -1.53 17.27 -1.55
C ARG A 69 -0.46 17.91 -0.69
N LYS A 70 -0.78 18.15 0.59
CA LYS A 70 0.12 18.78 1.54
C LYS A 70 0.87 17.77 2.41
N TYR A 71 0.21 16.68 2.78
CA TYR A 71 0.72 15.77 3.82
C TYR A 71 1.14 14.39 3.31
N TYR A 72 0.77 14.04 2.07
CA TYR A 72 1.14 12.75 1.51
C TYR A 72 2.52 12.78 0.89
N SER A 73 3.47 12.08 1.49
CA SER A 73 4.84 11.92 1.01
C SER A 73 5.12 10.51 0.45
N GLY A 74 4.08 9.67 0.36
CA GLY A 74 4.18 8.28 -0.06
C GLY A 74 3.62 7.31 0.97
N ARG A 75 3.41 6.06 0.57
CA ARG A 75 2.90 5.01 1.46
C ARG A 75 3.93 4.52 2.46
N SER A 76 5.19 4.41 2.04
CA SER A 76 6.26 3.85 2.86
C SER A 76 6.48 4.58 4.19
N PRO A 77 6.44 5.92 4.27
CA PRO A 77 6.56 6.63 5.55
C PRO A 77 5.42 6.30 6.52
N LEU A 78 4.20 6.11 6.02
CA LEU A 78 3.05 5.72 6.85
C LEU A 78 3.21 4.28 7.38
N GLU A 79 3.72 3.37 6.56
CA GLU A 79 4.05 2.01 6.97
C GLU A 79 5.20 2.00 7.99
N ALA A 80 6.23 2.86 7.82
CA ALA A 80 7.32 3.01 8.77
C ALA A 80 6.81 3.41 10.17
N LEU A 81 5.95 4.43 10.23
CA LEU A 81 5.31 4.84 11.47
C LEU A 81 4.48 3.73 12.11
N SER A 82 3.74 2.96 11.29
CA SER A 82 2.87 1.87 11.78
C SER A 82 3.65 0.73 12.45
N ILE A 83 4.86 0.42 11.97
CA ILE A 83 5.71 -0.64 12.54
C ILE A 83 6.72 -0.11 13.57
N GLY A 84 6.68 1.20 13.88
CA GLY A 84 7.59 1.83 14.84
C GLY A 84 9.04 1.90 14.35
N ALA A 85 9.26 2.02 13.03
CA ALA A 85 10.59 2.19 12.49
C ALA A 85 11.13 3.59 12.80
N ASP A 86 12.36 3.66 13.26
CA ASP A 86 13.06 4.93 13.46
C ASP A 86 13.37 5.57 12.11
N MET A 87 12.85 6.77 11.89
CA MET A 87 13.00 7.51 10.65
C MET A 87 13.06 9.01 10.93
N THR A 88 13.97 9.71 10.27
CA THR A 88 14.14 11.16 10.33
C THR A 88 13.61 11.83 9.06
N GLU A 89 13.56 13.15 9.04
CA GLU A 89 13.11 13.93 7.86
C GLU A 89 14.05 13.78 6.64
N ASP A 90 15.31 13.44 6.87
CA ASP A 90 16.31 13.26 5.81
C ASP A 90 16.35 11.81 5.27
N ASP A 91 15.58 10.88 5.84
CA ASP A 91 15.61 9.48 5.46
C ASP A 91 14.57 9.18 4.37
N VAL A 92 14.88 8.21 3.53
CA VAL A 92 13.98 7.70 2.51
C VAL A 92 13.55 6.28 2.84
N SER A 93 12.26 6.06 2.87
CA SER A 93 11.70 4.73 3.09
C SER A 93 11.21 4.10 1.79
N PHE A 94 11.46 2.80 1.64
CA PHE A 94 11.02 1.98 0.52
C PHE A 94 10.19 0.81 1.03
N ARG A 95 9.10 0.51 0.35
CA ARG A 95 8.45 -0.79 0.53
C ARG A 95 9.37 -1.88 0.01
N CYS A 96 9.59 -2.88 0.82
CA CYS A 96 10.36 -4.07 0.48
C CYS A 96 9.44 -5.28 0.60
N ASN A 97 8.97 -5.80 -0.52
CA ASN A 97 8.04 -6.92 -0.53
C ASN A 97 8.76 -8.22 -0.91
N LEU A 98 8.42 -9.30 -0.23
CA LEU A 98 8.76 -10.66 -0.69
C LEU A 98 7.79 -11.06 -1.79
N VAL A 99 8.32 -11.47 -2.94
CA VAL A 99 7.53 -11.83 -4.11
C VAL A 99 8.06 -13.14 -4.72
N THR A 100 7.20 -13.84 -5.43
CA THR A 100 7.63 -14.98 -6.26
C THR A 100 7.95 -14.48 -7.65
N LEU A 101 9.14 -14.82 -8.14
CA LEU A 101 9.61 -14.49 -9.48
C LEU A 101 9.57 -15.71 -10.39
N SER A 102 9.47 -15.46 -11.69
CA SER A 102 9.67 -16.49 -12.72
C SER A 102 11.12 -16.97 -12.70
N GLU A 103 11.33 -18.22 -13.15
CA GLU A 103 12.65 -18.88 -13.22
C GLU A 103 13.03 -19.21 -14.66
N THR A 104 12.18 -18.86 -15.63
CA THR A 104 12.36 -19.20 -17.04
C THR A 104 13.32 -18.28 -17.77
N GLU A 105 13.54 -17.09 -17.23
CA GLU A 105 14.41 -16.08 -17.83
C GLU A 105 15.87 -16.26 -17.37
N GLU A 106 16.79 -16.15 -18.33
CA GLU A 106 18.22 -16.31 -18.07
C GLU A 106 18.78 -15.19 -17.19
N ASN A 107 18.32 -13.94 -17.45
CA ASN A 107 18.78 -12.77 -16.66
C ASN A 107 17.77 -12.41 -15.59
N TYR A 108 18.27 -12.00 -14.42
CA TYR A 108 17.42 -11.55 -13.31
C TYR A 108 16.52 -10.35 -13.69
N GLU A 109 17.04 -9.42 -14.48
CA GLU A 109 16.31 -8.20 -14.88
C GLU A 109 15.13 -8.46 -15.82
N ASP A 110 15.10 -9.62 -16.46
CA ASP A 110 14.01 -10.03 -17.36
C ASP A 110 12.91 -10.81 -16.61
N ARG A 111 13.14 -11.21 -15.37
CA ARG A 111 12.19 -11.96 -14.55
C ARG A 111 10.92 -11.16 -14.27
N HIS A 112 9.81 -11.89 -14.21
CA HIS A 112 8.49 -11.35 -13.93
C HIS A 112 8.02 -11.74 -12.54
N ILE A 113 7.22 -10.88 -11.93
CA ILE A 113 6.54 -11.21 -10.66
C ILE A 113 5.36 -12.12 -10.98
N LEU A 114 5.42 -13.37 -10.51
CA LEU A 114 4.35 -14.35 -10.63
C LEU A 114 3.32 -14.20 -9.51
N ASP A 115 3.78 -13.91 -8.29
CA ASP A 115 2.94 -13.69 -7.13
C ASP A 115 3.52 -12.57 -6.26
N HIS A 116 2.71 -11.56 -6.00
CA HIS A 116 3.07 -10.37 -5.23
C HIS A 116 3.14 -10.61 -3.71
N SER A 117 2.63 -11.73 -3.24
CA SER A 117 2.51 -12.11 -1.82
C SER A 117 3.37 -13.30 -1.42
N SER A 118 4.13 -13.90 -2.37
CA SER A 118 4.86 -15.16 -2.15
C SER A 118 3.98 -16.28 -1.60
N GLY A 119 2.78 -16.47 -2.18
CA GLY A 119 1.81 -17.48 -1.77
C GLY A 119 1.16 -17.14 -0.42
N GLU A 120 0.95 -15.87 -0.13
CA GLU A 120 0.45 -15.39 1.17
C GLU A 120 1.36 -15.85 2.33
N ILE A 121 2.69 -15.68 2.15
CA ILE A 121 3.70 -16.10 3.13
C ILE A 121 3.34 -15.61 4.55
N SER A 122 3.46 -16.50 5.52
CA SER A 122 3.20 -16.14 6.92
C SER A 122 4.24 -15.17 7.47
N THR A 123 3.86 -14.37 8.46
CA THR A 123 4.79 -13.42 9.11
C THR A 123 6.00 -14.13 9.73
N ALA A 124 5.84 -15.35 10.23
CA ALA A 124 6.91 -16.11 10.84
C ALA A 124 7.96 -16.55 9.78
N GLU A 125 7.53 -17.14 8.68
CA GLU A 125 8.40 -17.54 7.56
C GLU A 125 9.09 -16.32 6.94
N ALA A 126 8.33 -15.25 6.73
CA ALA A 126 8.87 -14.00 6.20
C ALA A 126 9.95 -13.39 7.13
N ALA A 127 9.78 -13.50 8.44
CA ALA A 127 10.76 -13.02 9.40
C ALA A 127 12.10 -13.77 9.29
N GLU A 128 12.07 -15.08 9.07
CA GLU A 128 13.29 -15.88 8.84
C GLU A 128 14.03 -15.44 7.57
N LEU A 129 13.30 -15.22 6.48
CA LEU A 129 13.87 -14.71 5.22
C LEU A 129 14.44 -13.30 5.40
N MET A 130 13.75 -12.42 6.13
CA MET A 130 14.23 -11.08 6.41
C MET A 130 15.50 -11.08 7.27
N GLU A 131 15.65 -12.00 8.21
CA GLU A 131 16.89 -12.15 8.98
C GLU A 131 18.06 -12.62 8.11
N ALA A 132 17.82 -13.53 7.17
CA ALA A 132 18.83 -13.93 6.20
C ALA A 132 19.22 -12.77 5.28
N LEU A 133 18.25 -12.00 4.81
CA LEU A 133 18.46 -10.82 3.98
C LEU A 133 19.26 -9.73 4.72
N LYS A 134 18.90 -9.43 5.97
CA LYS A 134 19.63 -8.47 6.82
C LYS A 134 21.10 -8.86 6.96
N LYS A 135 21.39 -10.16 7.18
CA LYS A 135 22.77 -10.67 7.29
C LYS A 135 23.54 -10.59 5.97
N GLY A 136 22.85 -10.90 4.85
CA GLY A 136 23.49 -10.96 3.53
C GLY A 136 23.70 -9.60 2.86
N LEU A 137 22.83 -8.63 3.17
CA LEU A 137 22.80 -7.30 2.54
C LEU A 137 23.12 -6.14 3.51
N GLN A 138 23.94 -6.40 4.52
CA GLN A 138 24.40 -5.34 5.41
C GLN A 138 25.15 -4.26 4.64
N ARG A 139 24.65 -3.02 4.71
CA ARG A 139 25.26 -1.86 4.09
C ARG A 139 25.05 -0.64 4.98
N GLU A 140 26.09 0.15 5.19
CA GLU A 140 26.01 1.39 5.93
C GLU A 140 24.97 2.34 5.30
N GLY A 141 24.14 2.96 6.13
CA GLY A 141 23.07 3.85 5.70
C GLY A 141 21.80 3.15 5.23
N TYR A 142 21.71 1.81 5.27
CA TYR A 142 20.53 1.04 4.91
C TYR A 142 20.08 0.15 6.07
N THR A 143 18.81 0.22 6.42
CA THR A 143 18.22 -0.58 7.51
C THR A 143 16.96 -1.27 7.04
N PHE A 144 16.90 -2.60 7.16
CA PHE A 144 15.71 -3.39 6.85
C PHE A 144 14.86 -3.58 8.10
N TYR A 145 13.56 -3.34 7.97
CA TYR A 145 12.56 -3.57 9.02
C TYR A 145 11.62 -4.69 8.59
N THR A 146 11.46 -5.67 9.47
CA THR A 146 10.51 -6.76 9.28
C THR A 146 9.10 -6.27 9.58
N GLY A 147 8.20 -6.42 8.63
CA GLY A 147 6.79 -6.10 8.76
C GLY A 147 5.92 -7.35 8.88
N ILE A 148 4.74 -7.32 8.26
CA ILE A 148 3.74 -8.39 8.35
C ILE A 148 3.64 -9.10 7.00
N SER A 149 3.63 -10.45 7.02
CA SER A 149 3.53 -11.29 5.83
C SER A 149 4.61 -10.90 4.82
N TYR A 150 4.28 -10.67 3.59
CA TYR A 150 5.22 -10.28 2.52
C TYR A 150 5.66 -8.80 2.53
N ARG A 151 5.13 -7.96 3.44
CA ARG A 151 5.35 -6.50 3.46
C ARG A 151 6.39 -6.11 4.49
N HIS A 152 7.49 -5.54 4.03
CA HIS A 152 8.62 -5.10 4.83
C HIS A 152 9.04 -3.69 4.40
N LEU A 153 10.03 -3.13 5.07
CA LEU A 153 10.58 -1.81 4.76
C LEU A 153 12.10 -1.84 4.67
N LEU A 154 12.60 -1.00 3.79
CA LEU A 154 13.98 -0.58 3.74
C LEU A 154 14.03 0.93 3.99
N ILE A 155 14.87 1.38 4.92
CA ILE A 155 15.14 2.80 5.15
C ILE A 155 16.58 3.09 4.72
N GLN A 156 16.72 4.11 3.89
CA GLN A 156 18.01 4.68 3.48
C GLN A 156 18.20 6.00 4.22
N SER A 157 19.22 6.08 5.06
CA SER A 157 19.57 7.30 5.77
C SER A 157 20.14 8.33 4.80
N LYS A 158 19.66 9.56 4.89
CA LYS A 158 20.04 10.70 4.05
C LYS A 158 19.92 10.40 2.55
N GLY A 159 18.84 9.72 2.18
CA GLY A 159 18.55 9.35 0.79
C GLY A 159 18.07 10.52 -0.07
N LYS A 160 18.20 10.39 -1.40
CA LYS A 160 17.76 11.41 -2.36
C LYS A 160 16.69 10.82 -3.29
N VAL A 161 15.42 11.08 -3.00
CA VAL A 161 14.28 10.57 -3.77
C VAL A 161 14.34 11.02 -5.25
N ALA A 162 14.85 12.21 -5.53
CA ALA A 162 14.91 12.76 -6.89
C ALA A 162 15.81 11.95 -7.84
N GLU A 163 16.72 11.13 -7.29
CA GLU A 163 17.64 10.27 -8.05
C GLU A 163 17.04 8.88 -8.35
N LEU A 164 15.83 8.59 -7.85
CA LEU A 164 15.19 7.30 -7.97
C LEU A 164 14.10 7.29 -9.05
N THR A 165 13.92 6.15 -9.69
CA THR A 165 12.78 5.91 -10.58
C THR A 165 11.74 5.08 -9.88
N ALA A 166 10.46 5.28 -10.25
CA ALA A 166 9.41 4.37 -9.81
C ALA A 166 9.66 2.96 -10.38
N PRO A 167 9.35 1.90 -9.60
CA PRO A 167 9.45 0.53 -10.09
C PRO A 167 8.49 0.33 -11.28
N GLN A 168 8.92 -0.48 -12.25
CA GLN A 168 8.06 -0.87 -13.36
C GLN A 168 7.13 -2.00 -12.91
N ILE A 169 5.84 -1.85 -13.19
CA ILE A 169 4.85 -2.87 -12.84
C ILE A 169 5.20 -4.19 -13.53
N GLY A 170 5.23 -5.29 -12.76
CA GLY A 170 5.48 -6.64 -13.23
C GLY A 170 6.95 -6.98 -13.49
N ARG A 171 7.90 -6.07 -13.26
CA ARG A 171 9.34 -6.35 -13.37
C ARG A 171 10.03 -6.41 -12.02
N ALA A 172 11.00 -7.32 -11.90
CA ALA A 172 11.76 -7.53 -10.68
C ALA A 172 12.80 -6.45 -10.38
N SER A 173 13.17 -5.60 -11.34
CA SER A 173 14.21 -4.60 -11.19
C SER A 173 13.70 -3.18 -11.23
N CYS A 174 14.25 -2.32 -10.35
CA CYS A 174 14.19 -0.86 -10.47
C CYS A 174 15.52 -0.40 -11.09
N ARG A 175 15.46 0.41 -12.14
CA ARG A 175 16.67 1.05 -12.68
C ARG A 175 16.84 2.42 -12.03
N GLU A 176 18.03 2.67 -11.46
CA GLU A 176 18.45 4.04 -11.15
C GLU A 176 18.56 4.83 -12.46
N ARG A 177 18.08 6.08 -12.46
CA ARG A 177 18.44 7.01 -13.54
C ARG A 177 19.87 7.49 -13.26
N VAL A 178 20.77 7.14 -14.13
CA VAL A 178 22.08 7.77 -14.24
C VAL A 178 21.93 9.13 -14.94
#